data_fe77f67056ba228eec580d9cb3af354e
#
_entry.id   fe77f67056ba228eec580d9cb3af354e
#
_cell.length_a   1.000
_cell.length_b   1.000
_cell.length_c   1.000
_cell.angle_alpha   90.00
_cell.angle_beta   90.00
_cell.angle_gamma   90.00
#
_symmetry.space_group_name_H-M   'P 1'
#
loop_
_entity.id
_entity.type
_entity.pdbx_description
1 polymer ?
#
loop_
_entity_poly.entity_id
_entity_poly.type
_entity_poly.pdbx_seq_one_letter_code
_entity_poly.pdbx_strand_id
1 'polypeptide(L)'
;MLASQKSSWKNLWLSSSVLSMSLLGDALLYVVLPVNAYLFGVSMVWVGVLLAVNRIIRTFTYGWIVQLAETIGLRNLCLVSAVMAIISTAGYGLLSGPTALIISRVIWGLSYAGLLLVTLAYAVEDSSKTATRVGLSRAVEQVGPLLAL
;
A
#
# COMPACT_ATOMS: atom_id res chain seq x y z
N MET A 1 22.98 22.43 -1.46
CA MET A 1 22.28 21.86 -2.62
C MET A 1 22.47 20.35 -2.74
N LEU A 2 23.69 19.81 -2.79
CA LEU A 2 23.94 18.36 -2.93
C LEU A 2 23.39 17.48 -1.78
N ALA A 3 23.45 17.96 -0.53
CA ALA A 3 22.94 17.22 0.64
C ALA A 3 21.40 17.08 0.63
N SER A 4 20.67 18.12 0.22
CA SER A 4 19.22 18.10 0.06
C SER A 4 18.79 17.11 -1.04
N GLN A 5 19.47 17.12 -2.16
CA GLN A 5 19.19 16.20 -3.28
C GLN A 5 19.45 14.73 -2.90
N LYS A 6 20.51 14.45 -2.13
CA LYS A 6 20.81 13.10 -1.64
C LYS A 6 19.75 12.60 -0.64
N SER A 7 19.24 13.48 0.22
CA SER A 7 18.15 13.16 1.16
C SER A 7 16.86 12.82 0.42
N SER A 8 16.51 13.57 -0.62
CA SER A 8 15.31 13.38 -1.44
C SER A 8 15.30 12.01 -2.16
N TRP A 9 16.42 11.58 -2.73
CA TRP A 9 16.56 10.25 -3.32
C TRP A 9 16.44 9.13 -2.29
N LYS A 10 17.04 9.30 -1.11
CA LYS A 10 16.94 8.32 -0.02
C LYS A 10 15.48 8.13 0.41
N ASN A 11 14.72 9.22 0.56
CA ASN A 11 13.32 9.15 0.96
C ASN A 11 12.47 8.44 -0.10
N LEU A 12 12.72 8.69 -1.39
CA LEU A 12 12.04 8.01 -2.49
C LEU A 12 12.32 6.49 -2.45
N TRP A 13 13.59 6.08 -2.33
CA TRP A 13 13.94 4.67 -2.25
C TRP A 13 13.32 3.98 -1.05
N LEU A 14 13.37 4.61 0.12
CA LEU A 14 12.78 4.05 1.34
C LEU A 14 11.25 3.88 1.21
N SER A 15 10.54 4.92 0.78
CA SER A 15 9.08 4.86 0.63
C SER A 15 8.65 3.84 -0.42
N SER A 16 9.35 3.77 -1.57
CA SER A 16 9.07 2.79 -2.62
C SER A 16 9.33 1.35 -2.15
N SER A 17 10.40 1.13 -1.37
CA SER A 17 10.70 -0.19 -0.82
C SER A 17 9.65 -0.62 0.23
N VAL A 18 9.22 0.30 1.10
CA VAL A 18 8.14 0.02 2.06
C VAL A 18 6.84 -0.33 1.34
N LEU A 19 6.49 0.43 0.30
CA LEU A 19 5.30 0.15 -0.52
C LEU A 19 5.43 -1.22 -1.20
N SER A 20 6.57 -1.54 -1.80
CA SER A 20 6.84 -2.82 -2.46
C SER A 20 6.69 -4.01 -1.50
N MET A 21 7.30 -3.93 -0.32
CA MET A 21 7.18 -4.98 0.70
C MET A 21 5.74 -5.14 1.21
N SER A 22 5.03 -4.04 1.36
CA SER A 22 3.61 -4.07 1.75
C SER A 22 2.74 -4.74 0.68
N LEU A 23 3.02 -4.49 -0.60
CA LEU A 23 2.32 -5.09 -1.74
C LEU A 23 2.56 -6.59 -1.87
N LEU A 24 3.68 -7.13 -1.39
CA LEU A 24 3.94 -8.56 -1.39
C LEU A 24 2.83 -9.32 -0.64
N GLY A 25 2.45 -8.86 0.55
CA GLY A 25 1.38 -9.49 1.33
C GLY A 25 0.01 -9.39 0.63
N ASP A 26 -0.28 -8.27 -0.02
CA ASP A 26 -1.53 -8.09 -0.78
C ASP A 26 -1.56 -9.01 -2.02
N ALA A 27 -0.45 -9.10 -2.77
CA ALA A 27 -0.34 -9.95 -3.94
C ALA A 27 -0.53 -11.44 -3.59
N LEU A 28 0.09 -11.90 -2.51
CA LEU A 28 -0.14 -13.25 -1.99
C LEU A 28 -1.62 -13.52 -1.71
N LEU A 29 -2.32 -12.56 -1.12
CA LEU A 29 -3.74 -12.73 -0.83
C LEU A 29 -4.59 -12.84 -2.10
N TYR A 30 -4.26 -12.12 -3.18
CA TYR A 30 -4.97 -12.25 -4.47
C TYR A 30 -4.85 -13.66 -5.07
N VAL A 31 -3.75 -14.36 -4.79
CA VAL A 31 -3.53 -15.73 -5.26
C VAL A 31 -4.17 -16.75 -4.30
N VAL A 32 -3.91 -16.60 -3.00
CA VAL A 32 -4.28 -17.60 -1.98
C VAL A 32 -5.78 -17.58 -1.68
N LEU A 33 -6.40 -16.39 -1.62
CA LEU A 33 -7.80 -16.26 -1.21
C LEU A 33 -8.79 -16.96 -2.16
N PRO A 34 -8.70 -16.85 -3.50
CA PRO A 34 -9.62 -17.56 -4.39
C PRO A 34 -9.46 -19.08 -4.34
N VAL A 35 -8.23 -19.56 -4.18
CA VAL A 35 -7.93 -21.03 -4.14
C VAL A 35 -8.36 -21.66 -2.82
N ASN A 36 -8.27 -20.92 -1.73
CA ASN A 36 -8.49 -21.43 -0.38
C ASN A 36 -9.65 -20.72 0.35
N ALA A 37 -10.67 -20.24 -0.37
CA ALA A 37 -11.77 -19.45 0.19
C ALA A 37 -12.44 -20.14 1.40
N TYR A 38 -12.58 -21.46 1.37
CA TYR A 38 -13.19 -22.23 2.46
C TYR A 38 -12.36 -22.20 3.75
N LEU A 39 -11.02 -22.16 3.67
CA LEU A 39 -10.14 -22.03 4.84
C LEU A 39 -10.29 -20.67 5.52
N PHE A 40 -10.59 -19.64 4.73
CA PHE A 40 -10.89 -18.30 5.22
C PHE A 40 -12.34 -18.15 5.73
N GLY A 41 -13.18 -19.19 5.62
CA GLY A 41 -14.56 -19.16 6.02
C GLY A 41 -15.44 -18.25 5.14
N VAL A 42 -15.10 -18.11 3.84
CA VAL A 42 -15.80 -17.23 2.90
C VAL A 42 -16.25 -17.99 1.65
N SER A 43 -17.37 -17.56 1.06
CA SER A 43 -17.82 -18.05 -0.25
C SER A 43 -17.13 -17.31 -1.38
N MET A 44 -17.18 -17.85 -2.61
CA MET A 44 -16.61 -17.20 -3.81
C MET A 44 -17.17 -15.80 -4.08
N VAL A 45 -18.43 -15.55 -3.73
CA VAL A 45 -19.02 -14.21 -3.84
C VAL A 45 -18.31 -13.23 -2.91
N TRP A 46 -18.02 -13.65 -1.68
CA TRP A 46 -17.26 -12.84 -0.71
C TRP A 46 -15.83 -12.58 -1.16
N VAL A 47 -15.19 -13.51 -1.86
CA VAL A 47 -13.87 -13.28 -2.46
C VAL A 47 -13.91 -12.08 -3.41
N GLY A 48 -14.90 -12.03 -4.32
CA GLY A 48 -15.09 -10.88 -5.22
C GLY A 48 -15.30 -9.56 -4.47
N VAL A 49 -16.15 -9.56 -3.44
CA VAL A 49 -16.40 -8.39 -2.58
C VAL A 49 -15.11 -7.93 -1.89
N LEU A 50 -14.37 -8.84 -1.27
CA LEU A 50 -13.13 -8.54 -0.58
C LEU A 50 -12.07 -7.92 -1.51
N LEU A 51 -11.96 -8.39 -2.75
CA LEU A 51 -11.03 -7.83 -3.72
C LEU A 51 -11.48 -6.45 -4.22
N ALA A 52 -12.81 -6.20 -4.32
CA ALA A 52 -13.37 -4.93 -4.74
C ALA A 52 -13.27 -3.84 -3.65
N VAL A 53 -13.53 -4.19 -2.39
CA VAL A 53 -13.54 -3.25 -1.25
C VAL A 53 -12.28 -2.41 -1.18
N ASN A 54 -11.11 -3.01 -1.34
CA ASN A 54 -9.84 -2.32 -1.34
C ASN A 54 -9.80 -1.17 -2.39
N ARG A 55 -10.26 -1.41 -3.61
CA ARG A 55 -10.29 -0.40 -4.69
C ARG A 55 -11.28 0.72 -4.39
N ILE A 56 -12.44 0.37 -3.88
CA ILE A 56 -13.50 1.32 -3.51
C ILE A 56 -12.99 2.26 -2.40
N ILE A 57 -12.45 1.71 -1.32
CA ILE A 57 -11.91 2.50 -0.20
C ILE A 57 -10.86 3.49 -0.68
N ARG A 58 -9.91 3.07 -1.51
CA ARG A 58 -8.88 3.98 -2.05
C ARG A 58 -9.46 5.16 -2.80
N THR A 59 -10.48 4.92 -3.64
CA THR A 59 -11.10 5.99 -4.43
C THR A 59 -11.73 7.07 -3.56
N PHE A 60 -12.40 6.69 -2.47
CA PHE A 60 -13.09 7.63 -1.60
C PHE A 60 -12.19 8.28 -0.55
N THR A 61 -11.07 7.68 -0.21
CA THR A 61 -10.23 8.16 0.90
C THR A 61 -9.06 9.04 0.48
N TYR A 62 -8.75 9.16 -0.80
CA TYR A 62 -7.61 9.97 -1.26
C TYR A 62 -7.64 11.40 -0.75
N GLY A 63 -8.80 12.07 -0.77
CA GLY A 63 -8.93 13.44 -0.26
C GLY A 63 -8.55 13.58 1.22
N TRP A 64 -8.98 12.62 2.05
CA TRP A 64 -8.63 12.59 3.47
C TRP A 64 -7.15 12.30 3.72
N ILE A 65 -6.57 11.41 2.93
CA ILE A 65 -5.15 11.08 3.03
C ILE A 65 -4.27 12.28 2.68
N VAL A 66 -4.67 13.10 1.69
CA VAL A 66 -3.98 14.35 1.35
C VAL A 66 -4.02 15.32 2.52
N GLN A 67 -5.20 15.57 3.11
CA GLN A 67 -5.33 16.44 4.28
C GLN A 67 -4.53 15.93 5.49
N LEU A 68 -4.51 14.61 5.68
CA LEU A 68 -3.71 13.99 6.72
C LEU A 68 -2.21 14.20 6.48
N ALA A 69 -1.75 14.09 5.22
CA ALA A 69 -0.37 14.35 4.83
C ALA A 69 0.07 15.78 5.15
N GLU A 70 -0.82 16.76 4.94
CA GLU A 70 -0.56 18.17 5.27
C GLU A 70 -0.43 18.40 6.78
N THR A 71 -1.21 17.68 7.59
CA THR A 71 -1.22 17.85 9.05
C THR A 71 -0.06 17.15 9.75
N ILE A 72 0.22 15.89 9.42
CA ILE A 72 1.24 15.08 10.13
C ILE A 72 2.56 14.98 9.39
N GLY A 73 2.60 15.41 8.13
CA GLY A 73 3.78 15.34 7.25
C GLY A 73 3.99 13.98 6.59
N LEU A 74 4.67 13.98 5.45
CA LEU A 74 4.87 12.78 4.62
C LEU A 74 5.57 11.63 5.34
N ARG A 75 6.58 11.94 6.19
CA ARG A 75 7.32 10.91 6.93
C ARG A 75 6.43 10.16 7.93
N ASN A 76 5.65 10.89 8.71
CA ASN A 76 4.75 10.28 9.69
C ASN A 76 3.62 9.52 9.01
N LEU A 77 3.08 10.05 7.91
CA LEU A 77 2.10 9.34 7.10
C LEU A 77 2.66 8.02 6.58
N CYS A 78 3.91 8.01 6.10
CA CYS A 78 4.57 6.76 5.66
C CYS A 78 4.65 5.73 6.79
N LEU A 79 5.07 6.14 7.99
CA LEU A 79 5.18 5.25 9.14
C LEU A 79 3.82 4.71 9.59
N VAL A 80 2.83 5.56 9.73
CA VAL A 80 1.46 5.16 10.09
C VAL A 80 0.89 4.18 9.06
N SER A 81 1.03 4.50 7.79
CA SER A 81 0.55 3.62 6.71
C SER A 81 1.29 2.28 6.68
N ALA A 82 2.61 2.25 6.94
CA ALA A 82 3.38 1.02 7.03
C ALA A 82 2.91 0.13 8.20
N VAL A 83 2.65 0.72 9.36
CA VAL A 83 2.09 0.00 10.52
C VAL A 83 0.71 -0.55 10.20
N MET A 84 -0.16 0.23 9.57
CA MET A 84 -1.47 -0.22 9.13
C MET A 84 -1.37 -1.38 8.11
N ALA A 85 -0.39 -1.37 7.20
CA ALA A 85 -0.14 -2.47 6.28
C ALA A 85 0.21 -3.76 7.02
N ILE A 86 1.08 -3.68 8.02
CA ILE A 86 1.47 -4.83 8.86
C ILE A 86 0.25 -5.40 9.60
N ILE A 87 -0.56 -4.54 10.23
CA ILE A 87 -1.78 -4.94 10.94
C ILE A 87 -2.76 -5.63 9.99
N SER A 88 -2.97 -5.06 8.81
CA SER A 88 -3.85 -5.65 7.80
C SER A 88 -3.36 -7.02 7.34
N THR A 89 -2.06 -7.14 7.03
CA THR A 89 -1.47 -8.41 6.58
C THR A 89 -1.54 -9.48 7.68
N ALA A 90 -1.27 -9.11 8.94
CA ALA A 90 -1.46 -9.99 10.08
C ALA A 90 -2.93 -10.42 10.24
N GLY A 91 -3.86 -9.51 9.98
CA GLY A 91 -5.30 -9.80 10.00
C GLY A 91 -5.70 -10.90 9.01
N TYR A 92 -5.10 -10.92 7.82
CA TYR A 92 -5.37 -12.00 6.84
C TYR A 92 -4.82 -13.36 7.27
N GLY A 93 -3.72 -13.40 8.02
CA GLY A 93 -3.12 -14.64 8.49
C GLY A 93 -3.74 -15.19 9.78
N LEU A 94 -4.32 -14.32 10.60
CA LEU A 94 -4.79 -14.69 11.95
C LEU A 94 -6.32 -14.74 12.09
N LEU A 95 -7.04 -14.05 11.21
CA LEU A 95 -8.49 -13.90 11.30
C LEU A 95 -9.18 -14.66 10.16
N SER A 96 -10.38 -15.17 10.44
CA SER A 96 -11.25 -15.84 9.48
C SER A 96 -12.64 -15.23 9.49
N GLY A 97 -13.39 -15.47 8.42
CA GLY A 97 -14.75 -14.96 8.25
C GLY A 97 -14.84 -13.63 7.52
N PRO A 98 -15.97 -13.35 6.87
CA PRO A 98 -16.12 -12.23 5.93
C PRO A 98 -15.92 -10.87 6.60
N THR A 99 -16.47 -10.67 7.80
CA THR A 99 -16.40 -9.38 8.49
C THR A 99 -14.98 -8.99 8.88
N ALA A 100 -14.21 -9.93 9.45
CA ALA A 100 -12.83 -9.69 9.85
C ALA A 100 -11.93 -9.38 8.64
N LEU A 101 -12.13 -10.11 7.55
CA LEU A 101 -11.39 -9.90 6.31
C LEU A 101 -11.76 -8.57 5.62
N ILE A 102 -13.03 -8.13 5.68
CA ILE A 102 -13.43 -6.79 5.19
C ILE A 102 -12.72 -5.70 5.99
N ILE A 103 -12.69 -5.77 7.32
CA ILE A 103 -12.00 -4.80 8.15
C ILE A 103 -10.51 -4.72 7.76
N SER A 104 -9.85 -5.87 7.63
CA SER A 104 -8.46 -5.93 7.17
C SER A 104 -8.28 -5.31 5.78
N ARG A 105 -9.23 -5.52 4.84
CA ARG A 105 -9.21 -4.92 3.51
C ARG A 105 -9.39 -3.40 3.53
N VAL A 106 -10.24 -2.88 4.40
CA VAL A 106 -10.41 -1.43 4.60
C VAL A 106 -9.11 -0.81 5.11
N ILE A 107 -8.51 -1.40 6.16
CA ILE A 107 -7.21 -0.96 6.71
C ILE A 107 -6.14 -0.98 5.63
N TRP A 108 -6.07 -2.03 4.83
CA TRP A 108 -5.15 -2.12 3.70
C TRP A 108 -5.37 -1.03 2.66
N GLY A 109 -6.62 -0.77 2.28
CA GLY A 109 -6.96 0.28 1.32
C GLY A 109 -6.47 1.67 1.76
N LEU A 110 -6.65 2.02 3.04
CA LEU A 110 -6.16 3.25 3.63
C LEU A 110 -4.62 3.30 3.67
N SER A 111 -4.00 2.23 4.11
CA SER A 111 -2.54 2.09 4.15
C SER A 111 -1.91 2.28 2.77
N TYR A 112 -2.43 1.58 1.77
CA TYR A 112 -1.93 1.69 0.39
C TYR A 112 -2.08 3.11 -0.17
N ALA A 113 -3.23 3.77 0.07
CA ALA A 113 -3.45 5.15 -0.38
C ALA A 113 -2.41 6.10 0.23
N GLY A 114 -2.10 5.94 1.52
CA GLY A 114 -1.07 6.73 2.20
C GLY A 114 0.34 6.46 1.67
N LEU A 115 0.74 5.19 1.54
CA LEU A 115 2.06 4.82 1.01
C LEU A 115 2.26 5.29 -0.43
N LEU A 116 1.23 5.15 -1.27
CA LEU A 116 1.28 5.59 -2.66
C LEU A 116 1.41 7.11 -2.76
N LEU A 117 0.62 7.87 -1.97
CA LEU A 117 0.70 9.33 -1.93
C LEU A 117 2.11 9.79 -1.53
N VAL A 118 2.65 9.23 -0.46
CA VAL A 118 4.01 9.57 0.03
C VAL A 118 5.08 9.28 -1.03
N THR A 119 4.99 8.12 -1.66
CA THR A 119 5.96 7.72 -2.69
C THR A 119 5.90 8.65 -3.90
N LEU A 120 4.69 9.01 -4.37
CA LEU A 120 4.52 9.95 -5.47
C LEU A 120 4.96 11.37 -5.08
N ALA A 121 4.65 11.83 -3.86
CA ALA A 121 5.09 13.15 -3.40
C ALA A 121 6.62 13.27 -3.41
N TYR A 122 7.33 12.26 -2.92
CA TYR A 122 8.79 12.23 -3.01
C TYR A 122 9.29 12.09 -4.46
N ALA A 123 8.57 11.40 -5.33
CA ALA A 123 8.97 11.25 -6.73
C ALA A 123 8.90 12.57 -7.51
N VAL A 124 7.90 13.41 -7.25
CA VAL A 124 7.69 14.70 -7.95
C VAL A 124 8.42 15.88 -7.31
N GLU A 125 9.09 15.69 -6.18
CA GLU A 125 9.80 16.76 -5.45
C GLU A 125 10.84 17.49 -6.29
N ASP A 126 11.48 16.79 -7.25
CA ASP A 126 12.44 17.37 -8.20
C ASP A 126 11.83 17.39 -9.61
N SER A 127 11.37 18.55 -10.03
CA SER A 127 10.70 18.73 -11.33
C SER A 127 11.57 18.38 -12.51
N SER A 128 12.91 18.53 -12.40
CA SER A 128 13.86 18.24 -13.50
C SER A 128 14.04 16.74 -13.78
N LYS A 129 13.72 15.87 -12.79
CA LYS A 129 13.93 14.42 -12.86
C LYS A 129 12.67 13.61 -12.56
N THR A 130 11.50 14.24 -12.57
CA THR A 130 10.22 13.62 -12.22
C THR A 130 9.97 12.32 -12.99
N ALA A 131 10.14 12.32 -14.30
CA ALA A 131 9.89 11.12 -15.12
C ALA A 131 10.76 9.93 -14.69
N THR A 132 12.07 10.16 -14.48
CA THR A 132 13.01 9.12 -14.03
C THR A 132 12.66 8.63 -12.62
N ARG A 133 12.31 9.54 -11.70
CA ARG A 133 11.99 9.21 -10.32
C ARG A 133 10.68 8.43 -10.21
N VAL A 134 9.65 8.84 -10.95
CA VAL A 134 8.38 8.11 -11.02
C VAL A 134 8.57 6.74 -11.65
N GLY A 135 9.29 6.65 -12.76
CA GLY A 135 9.59 5.37 -13.41
C GLY A 135 10.32 4.40 -12.49
N LEU A 136 11.35 4.90 -11.78
CA LEU A 136 12.10 4.09 -10.82
C LEU A 136 11.23 3.64 -9.63
N SER A 137 10.43 4.54 -9.05
CA SER A 137 9.56 4.19 -7.94
C SER A 137 8.54 3.11 -8.33
N ARG A 138 8.00 3.19 -9.56
CA ARG A 138 7.10 2.17 -10.10
C ARG A 138 7.80 0.83 -10.35
N ALA A 139 9.03 0.85 -10.82
CA ALA A 139 9.81 -0.38 -10.97
C ALA A 139 10.07 -1.07 -9.63
N VAL A 140 10.46 -0.31 -8.60
CA VAL A 140 10.67 -0.83 -7.24
C VAL A 140 9.36 -1.36 -6.62
N GLU A 141 8.25 -0.65 -6.83
CA GLU A 141 6.92 -1.06 -6.36
C GLU A 141 6.53 -2.47 -6.85
N GLN A 142 6.90 -2.83 -8.08
CA GLN A 142 6.55 -4.13 -8.65
C GLN A 142 7.40 -5.30 -8.16
N VAL A 143 8.52 -5.04 -7.50
CA VAL A 143 9.41 -6.12 -6.99
C VAL A 143 8.68 -6.99 -5.96
N GLY A 144 7.95 -6.39 -5.01
CA GLY A 144 7.20 -7.15 -4.01
C GLY A 144 6.16 -8.10 -4.62
N PRO A 145 5.23 -7.61 -5.46
CA PRO A 145 4.27 -8.46 -6.18
C PRO A 145 4.92 -9.58 -7.01
N LEU A 146 6.05 -9.30 -7.69
CA LEU A 146 6.77 -10.31 -8.46
C LEU A 146 7.36 -11.42 -7.59
N LEU A 147 7.79 -11.12 -6.38
CA LEU A 147 8.28 -12.12 -5.42
C LEU A 147 7.15 -12.96 -4.79
N ALA A 148 5.91 -12.52 -4.92
CA ALA A 148 4.72 -13.21 -4.42
C ALA A 148 4.13 -14.24 -5.39
N LEU A 149 4.58 -14.25 -6.63
CA LEU A 149 4.15 -15.16 -7.70
C LEU A 149 5.03 -16.39 -7.78
#